data_8639f4af2c3abdcb556aab30e48dec1e
#
_entry.id   8639f4af2c3abdcb556aab30e48dec1e
#
_cell.length_a   1.000
_cell.length_b   1.000
_cell.length_c   1.000
_cell.angle_alpha   90.00
_cell.angle_beta   90.00
_cell.angle_gamma   90.00
#
_symmetry.space_group_name_H-M   'P 1'
#
loop_
_entity.id
_entity.type
_entity.pdbx_description
1 polymer ?
#
loop_
_entity_poly.entity_id
_entity_poly.type
_entity_poly.pdbx_seq_one_letter_code
_entity_poly.pdbx_strand_id
1 'polypeptide(L)'
;GTEAFSKMQPGDKIEALGPLGNGFSETGKKPMVIGGGIGIPPMLGLAKSLKESGSDVTAVLGYRSELFLQDEFASSSSVYNATEDGNSGTKGTVIDAIKENNLDADIIFACGPKPMLRAIKELAAQKKIPCYISLEERMACGIGACLACVCKSREKDAHSNVNNKRICKDGPVFLSTEVEI
;
A
#
# COMPACT_ATOMS: atom_id res chain seq x y z
N GLY A 1 -10.44 2.06 19.74
CA GLY A 1 -10.67 1.26 18.53
C GLY A 1 -10.02 -0.11 18.67
N THR A 2 -8.75 -0.26 18.41
CA THR A 2 -8.05 -1.57 18.33
C THR A 2 -8.20 -2.39 19.62
N GLU A 3 -8.07 -1.77 20.80
CA GLU A 3 -8.27 -2.45 22.08
C GLU A 3 -9.72 -2.93 22.27
N ALA A 4 -10.70 -2.18 21.78
CA ALA A 4 -12.10 -2.62 21.81
C ALA A 4 -12.30 -3.85 20.91
N PHE A 5 -11.75 -3.82 19.68
CA PHE A 5 -11.82 -4.95 18.75
C PHE A 5 -11.16 -6.21 19.30
N SER A 6 -10.01 -6.09 20.00
CA SER A 6 -9.32 -7.25 20.58
C SER A 6 -10.12 -8.01 21.66
N LYS A 7 -11.16 -7.38 22.21
CA LYS A 7 -12.05 -7.96 23.23
C LYS A 7 -13.36 -8.51 22.67
N MET A 8 -13.64 -8.28 21.39
CA MET A 8 -14.86 -8.72 20.72
C MET A 8 -14.86 -10.23 20.46
N GLN A 9 -16.04 -10.80 20.49
CA GLN A 9 -16.28 -12.22 20.28
C GLN A 9 -17.11 -12.44 19.00
N PRO A 10 -17.04 -13.62 18.37
CA PRO A 10 -17.92 -13.96 17.27
C PRO A 10 -19.38 -13.77 17.65
N GLY A 11 -20.10 -12.97 16.85
CA GLY A 11 -21.52 -12.60 17.10
C GLY A 11 -21.69 -11.17 17.62
N ASP A 12 -20.64 -10.49 18.07
CA ASP A 12 -20.71 -9.08 18.41
C ASP A 12 -21.00 -8.23 17.18
N LYS A 13 -21.76 -7.15 17.39
CA LYS A 13 -22.16 -6.24 16.30
C LYS A 13 -21.24 -5.03 16.25
N ILE A 14 -20.87 -4.64 15.02
CA ILE A 14 -20.08 -3.45 14.72
C ILE A 14 -20.92 -2.55 13.80
N GLU A 15 -21.03 -1.29 14.13
CA GLU A 15 -21.55 -0.27 13.22
C GLU A 15 -20.41 0.24 12.34
N ALA A 16 -20.59 0.20 11.03
CA ALA A 16 -19.59 0.64 10.07
C ALA A 16 -20.20 1.57 9.02
N LEU A 17 -19.48 2.63 8.68
CA LEU A 17 -19.78 3.50 7.56
C LEU A 17 -18.89 3.11 6.38
N GLY A 18 -19.49 2.74 5.26
CA GLY A 18 -18.74 2.34 4.07
C GLY A 18 -19.66 1.97 2.87
N PRO A 19 -19.08 1.68 1.69
CA PRO A 19 -17.64 1.77 1.39
C PRO A 19 -17.16 3.21 1.27
N LEU A 20 -15.92 3.48 1.66
CA LEU A 20 -15.30 4.81 1.61
C LEU A 20 -13.99 4.78 0.83
N GLY A 21 -13.72 5.88 0.10
CA GLY A 21 -12.49 6.05 -0.66
C GLY A 21 -12.37 5.15 -1.89
N ASN A 22 -11.17 5.10 -2.45
CA ASN A 22 -10.85 4.37 -3.68
C ASN A 22 -9.68 3.41 -3.42
N GLY A 23 -9.87 2.13 -3.72
CA GLY A 23 -8.87 1.08 -3.60
C GLY A 23 -7.91 1.01 -4.79
N PHE A 24 -7.01 0.03 -4.77
CA PHE A 24 -6.15 -0.27 -5.91
C PHE A 24 -6.97 -0.84 -7.08
N SER A 25 -6.60 -0.46 -8.30
CA SER A 25 -7.14 -1.08 -9.52
C SER A 25 -6.39 -2.39 -9.78
N GLU A 26 -7.13 -3.45 -10.09
CA GLU A 26 -6.59 -4.78 -10.38
C GLU A 26 -6.10 -4.84 -11.83
N THR A 27 -4.91 -4.30 -12.10
CA THR A 27 -4.32 -4.23 -13.45
C THR A 27 -2.86 -4.67 -13.44
N GLY A 28 -2.36 -5.03 -14.63
CA GLY A 28 -0.97 -5.45 -14.83
C GLY A 28 -0.84 -6.95 -15.11
N LYS A 29 0.15 -7.30 -15.93
CA LYS A 29 0.50 -8.71 -16.20
C LYS A 29 1.54 -9.23 -15.21
N LYS A 30 2.45 -8.35 -14.78
CA LYS A 30 3.53 -8.63 -13.83
C LYS A 30 3.53 -7.55 -12.72
N PRO A 31 2.45 -7.46 -11.92
CA PRO A 31 2.38 -6.47 -10.86
C PRO A 31 3.32 -6.80 -9.71
N MET A 32 3.94 -5.77 -9.16
CA MET A 32 4.70 -5.86 -7.91
C MET A 32 3.89 -5.23 -6.78
N VAL A 33 3.54 -6.01 -5.78
CA VAL A 33 2.88 -5.53 -4.56
C VAL A 33 3.92 -5.35 -3.46
N ILE A 34 4.02 -4.17 -2.87
CA ILE A 34 5.03 -3.84 -1.86
C ILE A 34 4.34 -3.44 -0.57
N GLY A 35 4.56 -4.21 0.48
CA GLY A 35 4.00 -3.96 1.80
C GLY A 35 5.08 -3.64 2.83
N GLY A 36 4.83 -2.69 3.73
CA GLY A 36 5.73 -2.39 4.86
C GLY A 36 4.99 -2.29 6.19
N GLY A 37 5.37 -3.08 7.18
CA GLY A 37 4.74 -3.09 8.48
C GLY A 37 3.22 -3.31 8.38
N ILE A 38 2.41 -2.39 8.94
CA ILE A 38 0.94 -2.50 8.88
C ILE A 38 0.36 -2.37 7.46
N GLY A 39 1.15 -1.95 6.48
CA GLY A 39 0.75 -1.95 5.08
C GLY A 39 0.78 -3.33 4.41
N ILE A 40 1.34 -4.35 5.05
CA ILE A 40 1.41 -5.72 4.51
C ILE A 40 0.02 -6.38 4.37
N PRO A 41 -0.87 -6.38 5.40
CA PRO A 41 -2.17 -7.04 5.29
C PRO A 41 -3.04 -6.58 4.11
N PRO A 42 -3.19 -5.27 3.80
CA PRO A 42 -3.98 -4.86 2.63
C PRO A 42 -3.35 -5.31 1.31
N MET A 43 -2.02 -5.44 1.22
CA MET A 43 -1.35 -5.96 0.03
C MET A 43 -1.63 -7.44 -0.22
N LEU A 44 -1.92 -8.24 0.81
CA LEU A 44 -2.30 -9.63 0.66
C LEU A 44 -3.64 -9.77 -0.09
N GLY A 45 -4.64 -8.97 0.28
CA GLY A 45 -5.92 -8.95 -0.43
C GLY A 45 -5.75 -8.62 -1.92
N LEU A 46 -4.95 -7.59 -2.22
CA LEU A 46 -4.64 -7.22 -3.60
C LEU A 46 -3.87 -8.32 -4.35
N ALA A 47 -2.87 -8.94 -3.72
CA ALA A 47 -2.10 -10.02 -4.34
C ALA A 47 -2.99 -11.22 -4.74
N LYS A 48 -3.93 -11.62 -3.87
CA LYS A 48 -4.90 -12.68 -4.16
C LYS A 48 -5.79 -12.32 -5.34
N SER A 49 -6.36 -11.14 -5.35
CA SER A 49 -7.24 -10.68 -6.42
C SER A 49 -6.51 -10.57 -7.77
N LEU A 50 -5.30 -10.03 -7.80
CA LEU A 50 -4.44 -9.99 -8.98
C LEU A 50 -4.09 -11.40 -9.49
N LYS A 51 -3.82 -12.34 -8.59
CA LYS A 51 -3.56 -13.74 -8.96
C LYS A 51 -4.80 -14.41 -9.55
N GLU A 52 -5.96 -14.21 -8.96
CA GLU A 52 -7.25 -14.69 -9.47
C GLU A 52 -7.56 -14.13 -10.87
N SER A 53 -7.15 -12.89 -11.14
CA SER A 53 -7.25 -12.26 -12.46
C SER A 53 -6.21 -12.75 -13.47
N GLY A 54 -5.32 -13.69 -13.08
CA GLY A 54 -4.34 -14.32 -13.97
C GLY A 54 -3.01 -13.59 -14.06
N SER A 55 -2.72 -12.65 -13.16
CA SER A 55 -1.44 -11.93 -13.13
C SER A 55 -0.31 -12.76 -12.50
N ASP A 56 0.92 -12.51 -12.92
CA ASP A 56 2.15 -13.05 -12.31
C ASP A 56 2.64 -12.09 -11.23
N VAL A 57 2.16 -12.30 -10.01
CA VAL A 57 2.32 -11.37 -8.89
C VAL A 57 3.65 -11.57 -8.17
N THR A 58 4.42 -10.50 -8.01
CA THR A 58 5.59 -10.44 -7.13
C THR A 58 5.26 -9.64 -5.88
N ALA A 59 5.46 -10.22 -4.70
CA ALA A 59 5.30 -9.54 -3.41
C ALA A 59 6.66 -9.23 -2.79
N VAL A 60 6.88 -7.96 -2.42
CA VAL A 60 8.07 -7.51 -1.68
C VAL A 60 7.63 -6.96 -0.34
N LEU A 61 8.02 -7.64 0.73
CA LEU A 61 7.51 -7.40 2.07
C LEU A 61 8.62 -6.90 3.00
N GLY A 62 8.43 -5.72 3.56
CA GLY A 62 9.37 -5.07 4.47
C GLY A 62 8.96 -5.22 5.92
N TYR A 63 9.83 -5.82 6.72
CA TYR A 63 9.64 -6.04 8.15
C TYR A 63 10.75 -5.38 8.97
N ARG A 64 10.47 -5.12 10.22
CA ARG A 64 11.52 -4.74 11.15
C ARG A 64 12.32 -5.99 11.60
N SER A 65 11.64 -7.01 12.09
CA SER A 65 12.22 -8.27 12.55
C SER A 65 11.28 -9.46 12.37
N GLU A 66 10.07 -9.40 12.91
CA GLU A 66 9.13 -10.52 12.89
C GLU A 66 8.34 -10.58 11.58
N LEU A 67 8.33 -11.77 10.98
CA LEU A 67 7.59 -12.05 9.76
C LEU A 67 6.17 -12.50 10.09
N PHE A 68 5.21 -12.09 9.26
CA PHE A 68 3.82 -12.55 9.35
C PHE A 68 3.20 -12.60 7.94
N LEU A 69 2.17 -13.41 7.77
CA LEU A 69 1.42 -13.62 6.51
C LEU A 69 2.27 -14.18 5.35
N GLN A 70 3.39 -14.86 5.65
CA GLN A 70 4.30 -15.37 4.61
C GLN A 70 3.65 -16.48 3.78
N ASP A 71 3.04 -17.45 4.43
CA ASP A 71 2.42 -18.59 3.76
C ASP A 71 1.21 -18.16 2.94
N GLU A 72 0.47 -17.16 3.45
CA GLU A 72 -0.67 -16.58 2.74
C GLU A 72 -0.24 -15.87 1.46
N PHE A 73 0.86 -15.11 1.48
CA PHE A 73 1.41 -14.50 0.27
C PHE A 73 1.98 -15.54 -0.69
N ALA A 74 2.67 -16.56 -0.20
CA ALA A 74 3.27 -17.61 -1.03
C ALA A 74 2.22 -18.37 -1.85
N SER A 75 0.97 -18.43 -1.39
CA SER A 75 -0.15 -19.04 -2.13
C SER A 75 -0.56 -18.24 -3.38
N SER A 76 -0.26 -16.94 -3.45
CA SER A 76 -0.75 -16.04 -4.48
C SER A 76 0.33 -15.24 -5.20
N SER A 77 1.59 -15.31 -4.77
CA SER A 77 2.69 -14.50 -5.31
C SER A 77 4.06 -15.13 -5.12
N SER A 78 5.06 -14.65 -5.88
CA SER A 78 6.46 -14.88 -5.56
C SER A 78 6.89 -13.89 -4.48
N VAL A 79 7.32 -14.39 -3.31
CA VAL A 79 7.56 -13.57 -2.11
C VAL A 79 9.05 -13.29 -1.92
N TYR A 80 9.36 -12.02 -1.70
CA TYR A 80 10.70 -11.53 -1.34
C TYR A 80 10.61 -10.69 -0.08
N ASN A 81 11.40 -11.03 0.92
CA ASN A 81 11.42 -10.35 2.21
C ASN A 81 12.62 -9.41 2.34
N ALA A 82 12.40 -8.29 3.00
CA ALA A 82 13.45 -7.42 3.50
C ALA A 82 13.28 -7.24 5.01
N THR A 83 14.34 -7.43 5.78
CA THR A 83 14.36 -7.20 7.23
C THR A 83 15.49 -6.27 7.61
N GLU A 84 15.25 -5.35 8.55
CA GLU A 84 16.27 -4.39 8.99
C GLU A 84 17.51 -5.10 9.56
N ASP A 85 17.32 -6.18 10.30
CA ASP A 85 18.38 -6.97 10.91
C ASP A 85 19.01 -8.04 9.99
N GLY A 86 18.35 -8.38 8.89
CA GLY A 86 18.79 -9.41 7.96
C GLY A 86 18.52 -10.85 8.42
N ASN A 87 17.66 -11.04 9.39
CA ASN A 87 17.32 -12.37 9.92
C ASN A 87 16.54 -13.23 8.90
N SER A 88 15.89 -12.60 7.91
CA SER A 88 15.19 -13.30 6.86
C SER A 88 15.14 -12.47 5.57
N GLY A 89 15.48 -13.11 4.45
CA GLY A 89 15.53 -12.45 3.15
C GLY A 89 16.68 -11.47 3.02
N THR A 90 16.48 -10.40 2.27
CA THR A 90 17.46 -9.33 2.08
C THR A 90 17.59 -8.47 3.34
N LYS A 91 18.82 -8.21 3.77
CA LYS A 91 19.10 -7.24 4.84
C LYS A 91 18.91 -5.83 4.32
N GLY A 92 18.02 -5.07 4.97
CA GLY A 92 17.77 -3.66 4.61
C GLY A 92 16.32 -3.37 4.29
N THR A 93 16.09 -2.62 3.22
CA THR A 93 14.80 -2.11 2.79
C THR A 93 14.19 -2.94 1.65
N VAL A 94 12.92 -2.71 1.36
CA VAL A 94 12.25 -3.29 0.17
C VAL A 94 12.97 -2.90 -1.14
N ILE A 95 13.62 -1.73 -1.19
CA ILE A 95 14.40 -1.30 -2.35
C ILE A 95 15.66 -2.17 -2.50
N ASP A 96 16.29 -2.55 -1.39
CA ASP A 96 17.45 -3.43 -1.42
C ASP A 96 17.06 -4.82 -1.91
N ALA A 97 15.92 -5.36 -1.45
CA ALA A 97 15.39 -6.63 -1.93
C ALA A 97 15.07 -6.60 -3.43
N ILE A 98 14.47 -5.52 -3.94
CA ILE A 98 14.19 -5.36 -5.37
C ILE A 98 15.47 -5.36 -6.20
N LYS A 99 16.51 -4.66 -5.74
CA LYS A 99 17.80 -4.55 -6.43
C LYS A 99 18.59 -5.86 -6.38
N GLU A 100 18.72 -6.46 -5.22
CA GLU A 100 19.48 -7.70 -5.00
C GLU A 100 18.94 -8.86 -5.84
N ASN A 101 17.61 -8.96 -5.91
CA ASN A 101 16.95 -10.02 -6.67
C ASN A 101 16.62 -9.63 -8.12
N ASN A 102 17.07 -8.45 -8.60
CA ASN A 102 16.82 -7.95 -9.95
C ASN A 102 15.35 -8.00 -10.34
N LEU A 103 14.45 -7.62 -9.42
CA LEU A 103 13.01 -7.72 -9.65
C LEU A 103 12.54 -6.66 -10.64
N ASP A 104 11.63 -7.08 -11.53
CA ASP A 104 11.00 -6.23 -12.53
C ASP A 104 9.48 -6.34 -12.49
N ALA A 105 8.80 -5.29 -12.96
CA ALA A 105 7.34 -5.21 -12.94
C ALA A 105 6.85 -4.27 -14.04
N ASP A 106 5.61 -4.45 -14.46
CA ASP A 106 4.91 -3.52 -15.36
C ASP A 106 4.09 -2.46 -14.58
N ILE A 107 3.79 -2.72 -13.31
CA ILE A 107 3.09 -1.80 -12.40
C ILE A 107 3.50 -2.09 -10.96
N ILE A 108 3.54 -1.05 -10.11
CA ILE A 108 3.85 -1.15 -8.69
C ILE A 108 2.66 -0.67 -7.87
N PHE A 109 2.30 -1.47 -6.86
CA PHE A 109 1.33 -1.13 -5.83
C PHE A 109 2.02 -1.15 -4.47
N ALA A 110 1.90 -0.07 -3.68
CA ALA A 110 2.61 0.01 -2.42
C ALA A 110 1.77 0.56 -1.27
N CYS A 111 1.93 -0.04 -0.10
CA CYS A 111 1.32 0.41 1.16
C CYS A 111 2.31 0.25 2.31
N GLY A 112 2.51 1.32 3.10
CA GLY A 112 3.41 1.31 4.24
C GLY A 112 3.89 2.69 4.65
N PRO A 113 4.99 2.78 5.42
CA PRO A 113 5.50 4.03 5.94
C PRO A 113 5.90 5.04 4.85
N LYS A 114 5.64 6.33 5.08
CA LYS A 114 5.96 7.41 4.11
C LYS A 114 7.40 7.37 3.59
N PRO A 115 8.45 7.12 4.40
CA PRO A 115 9.82 6.99 3.86
C PRO A 115 9.98 5.87 2.84
N MET A 116 9.33 4.71 3.06
CA MET A 116 9.32 3.59 2.11
C MET A 116 8.61 3.99 0.81
N LEU A 117 7.43 4.62 0.92
CA LEU A 117 6.65 5.07 -0.24
C LEU A 117 7.43 6.09 -1.09
N ARG A 118 8.21 7.01 -0.47
CA ARG A 118 9.10 7.93 -1.19
C ARG A 118 10.15 7.21 -1.99
N ALA A 119 10.84 6.25 -1.38
CA ALA A 119 11.88 5.47 -2.05
C ALA A 119 11.30 4.64 -3.23
N ILE A 120 10.12 4.06 -3.05
CA ILE A 120 9.41 3.33 -4.11
C ILE A 120 9.00 4.26 -5.25
N LYS A 121 8.47 5.45 -4.93
CA LYS A 121 8.12 6.48 -5.93
C LYS A 121 9.33 6.89 -6.77
N GLU A 122 10.49 7.09 -6.15
CA GLU A 122 11.75 7.41 -6.83
C GLU A 122 12.21 6.27 -7.73
N LEU A 123 12.18 5.02 -7.24
CA LEU A 123 12.49 3.83 -8.01
C LEU A 123 11.59 3.68 -9.24
N ALA A 124 10.27 3.84 -9.05
CA ALA A 124 9.29 3.75 -10.12
C ALA A 124 9.50 4.82 -11.19
N ALA A 125 9.83 6.05 -10.78
CA ALA A 125 10.15 7.14 -11.69
C ALA A 125 11.41 6.85 -12.52
N GLN A 126 12.48 6.32 -11.89
CA GLN A 126 13.71 5.92 -12.58
C GLN A 126 13.47 4.81 -13.61
N LYS A 127 12.66 3.82 -13.24
CA LYS A 127 12.30 2.69 -14.12
C LYS A 127 11.18 3.03 -15.11
N LYS A 128 10.52 4.19 -14.97
CA LYS A 128 9.35 4.61 -15.76
C LYS A 128 8.17 3.63 -15.66
N ILE A 129 7.95 3.08 -14.47
CA ILE A 129 6.88 2.15 -14.16
C ILE A 129 5.75 2.90 -13.46
N PRO A 130 4.47 2.72 -13.84
CA PRO A 130 3.32 3.24 -13.07
C PRO A 130 3.37 2.73 -11.64
N CYS A 131 3.16 3.63 -10.67
CA CYS A 131 3.23 3.29 -9.26
C CYS A 131 2.05 3.91 -8.52
N TYR A 132 1.23 3.07 -7.91
CA TYR A 132 0.12 3.46 -7.05
C TYR A 132 0.51 3.24 -5.60
N ILE A 133 0.24 4.25 -4.77
CA ILE A 133 0.58 4.25 -3.35
C ILE A 133 -0.67 4.47 -2.51
N SER A 134 -0.79 3.74 -1.42
CA SER A 134 -1.83 3.96 -0.41
C SER A 134 -1.28 4.85 0.68
N LEU A 135 -1.93 6.00 0.90
CA LEU A 135 -1.57 6.97 1.94
C LEU A 135 -2.46 6.82 3.16
N GLU A 136 -1.88 7.08 4.32
CA GLU A 136 -2.55 7.10 5.60
C GLU A 136 -2.42 8.48 6.27
N GLU A 137 -3.53 9.00 6.78
CA GLU A 137 -3.58 10.19 7.61
C GLU A 137 -4.67 10.05 8.69
N ARG A 138 -4.59 10.87 9.72
CA ARG A 138 -5.64 10.92 10.74
C ARG A 138 -6.94 11.39 10.12
N MET A 139 -7.99 10.61 10.31
CA MET A 139 -9.32 10.89 9.79
C MET A 139 -10.25 11.30 10.92
N ALA A 140 -11.10 12.31 10.66
CA ALA A 140 -12.20 12.67 11.57
C ALA A 140 -13.54 12.23 10.99
N CYS A 141 -14.00 12.81 9.85
CA CYS A 141 -15.32 12.51 9.31
C CYS A 141 -15.36 11.25 8.40
N GLY A 142 -14.27 10.87 7.76
CA GLY A 142 -14.21 9.76 6.80
C GLY A 142 -14.89 10.01 5.44
N ILE A 143 -15.66 11.08 5.28
CA ILE A 143 -16.51 11.37 4.11
C ILE A 143 -16.06 12.58 3.26
N GLY A 144 -14.88 13.16 3.59
CA GLY A 144 -14.31 14.28 2.83
C GLY A 144 -14.82 15.67 3.21
N ALA A 145 -15.58 15.82 4.30
CA ALA A 145 -16.18 17.10 4.69
C ALA A 145 -15.27 17.99 5.57
N CYS A 146 -14.50 17.38 6.49
CA CYS A 146 -13.76 18.13 7.52
C CYS A 146 -12.34 18.58 7.13
N LEU A 147 -11.80 18.09 6.02
CA LEU A 147 -10.46 18.37 5.51
C LEU A 147 -9.31 17.99 6.47
N ALA A 148 -9.55 17.13 7.47
CA ALA A 148 -8.52 16.72 8.43
C ALA A 148 -7.45 15.79 7.82
N CYS A 149 -7.82 14.97 6.80
CA CYS A 149 -6.96 13.97 6.18
C CYS A 149 -6.41 14.41 4.81
N VAL A 150 -6.14 15.68 4.61
CA VAL A 150 -5.64 16.18 3.32
C VAL A 150 -4.15 15.85 3.13
N CYS A 151 -3.78 15.49 1.90
CA CYS A 151 -2.41 15.46 1.44
C CYS A 151 -2.23 16.49 0.30
N LYS A 152 -0.99 16.94 0.09
CA LYS A 152 -0.68 17.83 -1.02
C LYS A 152 -0.76 17.08 -2.35
N SER A 153 -1.32 17.74 -3.36
CA SER A 153 -1.40 17.24 -4.73
C SER A 153 -0.68 18.20 -5.70
N ARG A 154 -0.26 17.68 -6.84
CA ARG A 154 0.34 18.51 -7.92
C ARG A 154 -0.71 19.34 -8.61
N GLU A 155 -1.91 18.82 -8.77
CA GLU A 155 -3.02 19.50 -9.41
C GLU A 155 -3.94 20.14 -8.39
N LYS A 156 -4.56 21.27 -8.79
CA LYS A 156 -5.59 21.91 -7.97
C LYS A 156 -6.87 21.06 -7.98
N ASP A 157 -7.45 20.90 -6.82
CA ASP A 157 -8.79 20.35 -6.69
C ASP A 157 -9.80 21.33 -7.32
N ALA A 158 -10.58 20.88 -8.29
CA ALA A 158 -11.55 21.70 -9.00
C ALA A 158 -12.64 22.33 -8.10
N HIS A 159 -12.89 21.75 -6.93
CA HIS A 159 -13.90 22.24 -6.00
C HIS A 159 -13.35 23.26 -5.01
N SER A 160 -12.20 22.98 -4.41
CA SER A 160 -11.57 23.84 -3.38
C SER A 160 -10.57 24.84 -3.94
N ASN A 161 -10.17 24.70 -5.21
CA ASN A 161 -9.14 25.49 -5.90
C ASN A 161 -7.78 25.50 -5.17
N VAL A 162 -7.49 24.47 -4.35
CA VAL A 162 -6.23 24.26 -3.65
C VAL A 162 -5.56 22.97 -4.08
N ASN A 163 -4.25 22.86 -3.90
CA ASN A 163 -3.46 21.67 -4.25
C ASN A 163 -3.54 20.63 -3.13
N ASN A 164 -4.74 20.10 -2.88
CA ASN A 164 -5.00 19.12 -1.84
C ASN A 164 -5.91 17.99 -2.34
N LYS A 165 -5.65 16.78 -1.85
CA LYS A 165 -6.53 15.60 -2.00
C LYS A 165 -6.93 15.11 -0.60
N ARG A 166 -8.17 14.66 -0.47
CA ARG A 166 -8.69 14.10 0.80
C ARG A 166 -8.51 12.60 0.79
N ILE A 167 -7.67 12.08 1.67
CA ILE A 167 -7.34 10.65 1.70
C ILE A 167 -8.58 9.79 1.90
N CYS A 168 -9.54 10.22 2.73
CA CYS A 168 -10.77 9.47 2.99
C CYS A 168 -11.76 9.42 1.81
N LYS A 169 -11.68 10.34 0.85
CA LYS A 169 -12.63 10.44 -0.26
C LYS A 169 -11.97 10.26 -1.61
N ASP A 170 -10.86 10.97 -1.87
CA ASP A 170 -10.16 10.99 -3.15
C ASP A 170 -9.13 9.84 -3.24
N GLY A 171 -8.66 9.34 -2.06
CA GLY A 171 -7.80 8.19 -1.85
C GLY A 171 -8.52 7.04 -1.14
N PRO A 172 -7.80 6.19 -0.39
CA PRO A 172 -6.40 6.34 0.04
C PRO A 172 -5.36 6.06 -1.05
N VAL A 173 -5.75 5.45 -2.18
CA VAL A 173 -4.84 5.10 -3.26
C VAL A 173 -4.75 6.21 -4.29
N PHE A 174 -3.50 6.56 -4.64
CA PHE A 174 -3.19 7.58 -5.64
C PHE A 174 -2.08 7.09 -6.57
N LEU A 175 -2.10 7.55 -7.81
CA LEU A 175 -0.92 7.47 -8.65
C LEU A 175 0.19 8.31 -8.00
N SER A 176 1.38 7.73 -7.81
CA SER A 176 2.46 8.35 -7.04
C SER A 176 2.92 9.73 -7.56
N THR A 177 2.62 10.01 -8.84
CA THR A 177 2.90 11.29 -9.48
C THR A 177 1.87 12.38 -9.17
N GLU A 178 0.69 12.04 -8.67
CA GLU A 178 -0.38 13.00 -8.35
C GLU A 178 -0.20 13.67 -6.98
N VAL A 179 0.50 13.01 -6.07
CA VAL A 179 0.63 13.46 -4.68
C VAL A 179 2.08 13.72 -4.26
N GLU A 180 2.25 14.64 -3.32
CA GLU A 180 3.52 14.90 -2.63
C GLU A 180 3.56 14.13 -1.31
N ILE A 181 4.63 13.37 -1.08
CA ILE A 181 4.86 12.57 0.14
C ILE A 181 6.27 12.78 0.68
#